data_673563e594e81f6e6b1a68d162dcd93a
#
_entry.id   673563e594e81f6e6b1a68d162dcd93a
#
_cell.length_a   1.000
_cell.length_b   1.000
_cell.length_c   1.000
_cell.angle_alpha   90.00
_cell.angle_beta   90.00
_cell.angle_gamma   90.00
#
_symmetry.space_group_name_H-M   'P 1'
#
loop_
_entity.id
_entity.type
_entity.pdbx_description
1 polymer ?
#
loop_
_entity_poly.entity_id
_entity_poly.type
_entity_poly.pdbx_seq_one_letter_code
_entity_poly.pdbx_strand_id
1 'polypeptide(L)'
;MKVVIIGASGKIGAPILNEALMRGHKVTAIVRHPEKITVRNPLLNVVKADILKDKVDEIVKGHDAVISAYNPGWSDPDIYNDQIKGYKAIISGVKRSGIKRLLVVGGAGTLEVAPGVQLLDTANFPENIKGGVLATRETLNMLREEKELEWTFLSPPASIDPGERTGHYRVGKDQLLKNKEGESKISTQDYAIAMLEELENPKHIRERFTVAY
;
A
#
# COMPACT_ATOMS: atom_id res chain seq x y z
N MET A 1 3.02 14.69 -11.18
CA MET A 1 2.12 13.65 -11.72
C MET A 1 0.71 13.84 -11.16
N LYS A 2 -0.30 13.26 -11.81
CA LYS A 2 -1.65 13.10 -11.27
C LYS A 2 -1.77 11.72 -10.66
N VAL A 3 -1.92 11.63 -9.35
CA VAL A 3 -1.88 10.36 -8.62
C VAL A 3 -3.18 10.11 -7.88
N VAL A 4 -3.72 8.92 -8.00
CA VAL A 4 -4.82 8.47 -7.14
C VAL A 4 -4.24 7.78 -5.91
N ILE A 5 -4.76 8.09 -4.72
CA ILE A 5 -4.44 7.37 -3.49
C ILE A 5 -5.73 6.78 -2.91
N ILE A 6 -5.85 5.46 -2.97
CA ILE A 6 -6.97 4.72 -2.37
C ILE A 6 -6.63 4.44 -0.91
N GLY A 7 -7.56 4.71 0.01
CA GLY A 7 -7.34 4.55 1.45
C GLY A 7 -6.50 5.66 2.08
N ALA A 8 -6.53 6.86 1.48
CA ALA A 8 -5.73 8.03 1.86
C ALA A 8 -5.97 8.55 3.29
N SER A 9 -7.01 8.12 3.99
CA SER A 9 -7.30 8.49 5.38
C SER A 9 -6.79 7.47 6.42
N GLY A 10 -6.19 6.36 5.95
CA GLY A 10 -5.68 5.30 6.82
C GLY A 10 -4.31 5.64 7.44
N LYS A 11 -3.86 4.79 8.41
CA LYS A 11 -2.58 4.93 9.13
C LYS A 11 -1.38 5.10 8.19
N ILE A 12 -1.35 4.38 7.07
CA ILE A 12 -0.27 4.43 6.07
C ILE A 12 -0.64 5.36 4.92
N GLY A 13 -1.91 5.38 4.50
CA GLY A 13 -2.36 6.21 3.39
C GLY A 13 -2.24 7.72 3.63
N ALA A 14 -2.47 8.18 4.87
CA ALA A 14 -2.38 9.61 5.19
C ALA A 14 -0.93 10.16 5.11
N PRO A 15 0.12 9.48 5.63
CA PRO A 15 1.51 9.84 5.34
C PRO A 15 1.86 9.84 3.86
N ILE A 16 1.39 8.85 3.08
CA ILE A 16 1.60 8.81 1.62
C ILE A 16 0.94 10.01 0.93
N LEU A 17 -0.28 10.37 1.33
CA LEU A 17 -0.98 11.56 0.83
C LEU A 17 -0.17 12.83 1.11
N ASN A 18 0.30 13.00 2.34
CA ASN A 18 1.06 14.17 2.74
C ASN A 18 2.38 14.28 1.97
N GLU A 19 3.12 13.18 1.84
CA GLU A 19 4.37 13.13 1.09
C GLU A 19 4.16 13.44 -0.40
N ALA A 20 3.10 12.89 -1.02
CA ALA A 20 2.75 13.18 -2.41
C ALA A 20 2.45 14.67 -2.64
N LEU A 21 1.69 15.29 -1.74
CA LEU A 21 1.39 16.73 -1.80
C LEU A 21 2.63 17.59 -1.58
N MET A 22 3.51 17.23 -0.64
CA MET A 22 4.79 17.91 -0.40
C MET A 22 5.71 17.88 -1.61
N ARG A 23 5.67 16.79 -2.40
CA ARG A 23 6.42 16.65 -3.66
C ARG A 23 5.73 17.35 -4.85
N GLY A 24 4.60 18.02 -4.64
CA GLY A 24 3.89 18.77 -5.68
C GLY A 24 3.06 17.91 -6.65
N HIS A 25 2.74 16.67 -6.29
CA HIS A 25 1.81 15.87 -7.08
C HIS A 25 0.38 16.37 -6.94
N LYS A 26 -0.41 16.30 -8.03
CA LYS A 26 -1.85 16.48 -7.98
C LYS A 26 -2.47 15.16 -7.50
N VAL A 27 -3.11 15.17 -6.35
CA VAL A 27 -3.61 13.96 -5.69
C VAL A 27 -5.13 13.92 -5.70
N THR A 28 -5.69 12.79 -6.14
CA THR A 28 -7.09 12.43 -5.88
C THR A 28 -7.12 11.37 -4.79
N ALA A 29 -7.57 11.77 -3.59
CA ALA A 29 -7.72 10.90 -2.44
C ALA A 29 -9.07 10.19 -2.47
N ILE A 30 -9.09 8.86 -2.58
CA ILE A 30 -10.31 8.06 -2.56
C ILE A 30 -10.51 7.50 -1.16
N VAL A 31 -11.61 7.87 -0.51
CA VAL A 31 -11.93 7.48 0.87
C VAL A 31 -13.42 7.26 1.06
N ARG A 32 -13.79 6.37 1.98
CA ARG A 32 -15.20 6.18 2.39
C ARG A 32 -15.72 7.34 3.25
N HIS A 33 -14.80 7.99 3.99
CA HIS A 33 -15.05 9.00 5.00
C HIS A 33 -14.22 10.26 4.71
N PRO A 34 -14.68 11.18 3.82
CA PRO A 34 -13.96 12.39 3.45
C PRO A 34 -13.63 13.32 4.63
N GLU A 35 -14.47 13.33 5.65
CA GLU A 35 -14.29 14.11 6.87
C GLU A 35 -13.02 13.75 7.67
N LYS A 36 -12.43 12.58 7.41
CA LYS A 36 -11.15 12.16 8.00
C LYS A 36 -9.92 12.76 7.30
N ILE A 37 -10.09 13.39 6.14
CA ILE A 37 -9.03 14.12 5.46
C ILE A 37 -9.03 15.56 5.95
N THR A 38 -8.11 15.88 6.84
CA THR A 38 -8.02 17.21 7.46
C THR A 38 -7.06 18.15 6.74
N VAL A 39 -6.14 17.61 5.92
CA VAL A 39 -5.19 18.42 5.14
C VAL A 39 -5.93 19.22 4.07
N ARG A 40 -5.54 20.50 3.92
CA ARG A 40 -6.04 21.41 2.88
C ARG A 40 -4.89 21.78 1.96
N ASN A 41 -5.00 21.48 0.68
CA ASN A 41 -3.98 21.76 -0.30
C ASN A 41 -4.64 21.95 -1.67
N PRO A 42 -4.28 22.97 -2.47
CA PRO A 42 -4.87 23.21 -3.79
C PRO A 42 -4.62 22.09 -4.80
N LEU A 43 -3.66 21.22 -4.55
CA LEU A 43 -3.36 20.04 -5.36
C LEU A 43 -4.15 18.80 -4.95
N LEU A 44 -4.98 18.88 -3.89
CA LEU A 44 -5.77 17.78 -3.37
C LEU A 44 -7.22 17.85 -3.83
N ASN A 45 -7.70 16.77 -4.42
CA ASN A 45 -9.11 16.49 -4.64
C ASN A 45 -9.52 15.29 -3.77
N VAL A 46 -10.61 15.40 -3.02
CA VAL A 46 -11.11 14.31 -2.17
C VAL A 46 -12.40 13.75 -2.78
N VAL A 47 -12.40 12.46 -3.06
CA VAL A 47 -13.54 11.73 -3.64
C VAL A 47 -14.06 10.71 -2.63
N LYS A 48 -15.35 10.81 -2.31
CA LYS A 48 -16.03 9.78 -1.53
C LYS A 48 -16.35 8.60 -2.44
N ALA A 49 -15.76 7.44 -2.15
CA ALA A 49 -16.10 6.20 -2.85
C ALA A 49 -15.81 4.97 -1.97
N ASP A 50 -16.55 3.91 -2.26
CA ASP A 50 -16.38 2.58 -1.66
C ASP A 50 -15.90 1.61 -2.74
N ILE A 51 -14.68 1.13 -2.62
CA ILE A 51 -14.04 0.22 -3.59
C ILE A 51 -14.84 -1.06 -3.83
N LEU A 52 -15.65 -1.49 -2.85
CA LEU A 52 -16.48 -2.69 -2.97
C LEU A 52 -17.78 -2.46 -3.77
N LYS A 53 -18.16 -1.20 -4.02
CA LYS A 53 -19.45 -0.82 -4.62
C LYS A 53 -19.32 0.02 -5.87
N ASP A 54 -18.32 0.91 -5.90
CA ASP A 54 -18.16 1.90 -6.95
C ASP A 54 -17.25 1.41 -8.08
N LYS A 55 -17.39 2.00 -9.26
CA LYS A 55 -16.59 1.64 -10.43
C LYS A 55 -15.23 2.29 -10.37
N VAL A 56 -14.23 1.51 -10.02
CA VAL A 56 -12.84 1.98 -9.84
C VAL A 56 -12.29 2.61 -11.12
N ASP A 57 -12.56 2.03 -12.29
CA ASP A 57 -12.09 2.54 -13.59
C ASP A 57 -12.57 3.96 -13.90
N GLU A 58 -13.81 4.28 -13.56
CA GLU A 58 -14.36 5.64 -13.76
C GLU A 58 -13.68 6.65 -12.84
N ILE A 59 -13.41 6.26 -11.57
CA ILE A 59 -12.82 7.14 -10.57
C ILE A 59 -11.34 7.42 -10.84
N VAL A 60 -10.57 6.41 -11.30
CA VAL A 60 -9.12 6.55 -11.51
C VAL A 60 -8.76 7.09 -12.89
N LYS A 61 -9.69 7.14 -13.82
CA LYS A 61 -9.46 7.56 -15.21
C LYS A 61 -8.78 8.93 -15.31
N GLY A 62 -7.81 9.05 -16.21
CA GLY A 62 -7.11 10.32 -16.49
C GLY A 62 -6.00 10.68 -15.50
N HIS A 63 -5.61 9.74 -14.64
CA HIS A 63 -4.44 9.86 -13.76
C HIS A 63 -3.24 9.09 -14.34
N ASP A 64 -2.06 9.41 -13.84
CA ASP A 64 -0.79 8.79 -14.27
C ASP A 64 -0.51 7.48 -13.54
N ALA A 65 -0.91 7.40 -12.26
CA ALA A 65 -0.66 6.25 -11.41
C ALA A 65 -1.71 6.11 -10.29
N VAL A 66 -1.81 4.91 -9.74
CA VAL A 66 -2.62 4.59 -8.56
C VAL A 66 -1.73 4.04 -7.46
N ILE A 67 -1.84 4.60 -6.25
CA ILE A 67 -1.28 4.03 -5.03
C ILE A 67 -2.44 3.49 -4.20
N SER A 68 -2.40 2.22 -3.84
CA SER A 68 -3.42 1.58 -3.02
C SER A 68 -2.89 1.28 -1.62
N ALA A 69 -3.43 1.98 -0.63
CA ALA A 69 -3.38 1.66 0.79
C ALA A 69 -4.75 1.12 1.26
N TYR A 70 -5.46 0.42 0.36
CA TYR A 70 -6.76 -0.13 0.66
C TYR A 70 -6.69 -1.22 1.72
N ASN A 71 -7.55 -1.08 2.72
CA ASN A 71 -7.84 -2.10 3.71
C ASN A 71 -9.32 -1.94 4.12
N PRO A 72 -10.14 -2.99 4.17
CA PRO A 72 -11.54 -2.86 4.54
C PRO A 72 -11.71 -2.39 5.99
N GLY A 73 -10.75 -2.68 6.84
CA GLY A 73 -10.68 -2.35 8.27
C GLY A 73 -10.29 -3.57 9.08
N TRP A 74 -9.39 -3.40 10.07
CA TRP A 74 -8.95 -4.52 10.92
C TRP A 74 -10.04 -5.08 11.83
N SER A 75 -11.15 -4.34 12.03
CA SER A 75 -12.33 -4.78 12.76
C SER A 75 -13.42 -5.40 11.87
N ASP A 76 -13.16 -5.50 10.56
CA ASP A 76 -14.09 -6.12 9.63
C ASP A 76 -14.14 -7.64 9.87
N PRO A 77 -15.30 -8.23 10.18
CA PRO A 77 -15.43 -9.66 10.45
C PRO A 77 -15.13 -10.52 9.19
N ASP A 78 -15.27 -9.96 8.00
CA ASP A 78 -14.99 -10.62 6.72
C ASP A 78 -13.79 -10.03 6.00
N ILE A 79 -12.84 -9.50 6.75
CA ILE A 79 -11.64 -8.80 6.25
C ILE A 79 -10.93 -9.58 5.13
N TYR A 80 -10.89 -10.91 5.20
CA TYR A 80 -10.24 -11.75 4.19
C TYR A 80 -10.93 -11.60 2.83
N ASN A 81 -12.23 -11.82 2.77
CA ASN A 81 -12.97 -11.79 1.51
C ASN A 81 -13.11 -10.36 0.97
N ASP A 82 -13.39 -9.39 1.83
CA ASP A 82 -13.56 -7.99 1.42
C ASP A 82 -12.24 -7.36 0.93
N GLN A 83 -11.10 -7.75 1.49
CA GLN A 83 -9.82 -7.31 0.97
C GLN A 83 -9.52 -7.91 -0.41
N ILE A 84 -9.75 -9.21 -0.60
CA ILE A 84 -9.55 -9.87 -1.91
C ILE A 84 -10.49 -9.28 -2.96
N LYS A 85 -11.77 -9.11 -2.62
CA LYS A 85 -12.77 -8.50 -3.50
C LYS A 85 -12.36 -7.07 -3.90
N GLY A 86 -11.92 -6.28 -2.93
CA GLY A 86 -11.45 -4.91 -3.17
C GLY A 86 -10.22 -4.87 -4.08
N TYR A 87 -9.23 -5.73 -3.87
CA TYR A 87 -8.05 -5.76 -4.77
C TYR A 87 -8.36 -6.31 -6.16
N LYS A 88 -9.29 -7.24 -6.31
CA LYS A 88 -9.81 -7.64 -7.63
C LYS A 88 -10.45 -6.45 -8.35
N ALA A 89 -11.25 -5.66 -7.65
CA ALA A 89 -11.86 -4.44 -8.20
C ALA A 89 -10.82 -3.38 -8.57
N ILE A 90 -9.80 -3.15 -7.71
CA ILE A 90 -8.72 -2.20 -7.96
C ILE A 90 -7.90 -2.62 -9.18
N ILE A 91 -7.37 -3.85 -9.21
CA ILE A 91 -6.55 -4.35 -10.32
C ILE A 91 -7.32 -4.27 -11.63
N SER A 92 -8.55 -4.80 -11.68
CA SER A 92 -9.36 -4.79 -12.90
C SER A 92 -9.77 -3.37 -13.31
N GLY A 93 -10.09 -2.50 -12.36
CA GLY A 93 -10.47 -1.11 -12.63
C GLY A 93 -9.30 -0.29 -13.16
N VAL A 94 -8.10 -0.43 -12.57
CA VAL A 94 -6.88 0.23 -13.06
C VAL A 94 -6.57 -0.20 -14.48
N LYS A 95 -6.66 -1.51 -14.79
CA LYS A 95 -6.49 -2.01 -16.16
C LYS A 95 -7.49 -1.39 -17.14
N ARG A 96 -8.79 -1.41 -16.82
CA ARG A 96 -9.83 -0.86 -17.71
C ARG A 96 -9.70 0.65 -17.90
N SER A 97 -9.16 1.38 -16.94
CA SER A 97 -8.93 2.83 -17.07
C SER A 97 -7.79 3.19 -18.02
N GLY A 98 -6.95 2.22 -18.40
CA GLY A 98 -5.76 2.40 -19.24
C GLY A 98 -4.50 2.81 -18.46
N ILE A 99 -4.59 3.03 -17.15
CA ILE A 99 -3.43 3.30 -16.29
C ILE A 99 -2.58 2.02 -16.19
N LYS A 100 -1.26 2.17 -16.29
CA LYS A 100 -0.31 1.05 -16.18
C LYS A 100 0.31 0.94 -14.78
N ARG A 101 0.58 2.06 -14.13
CA ARG A 101 1.33 2.12 -12.87
C ARG A 101 0.42 1.93 -11.66
N LEU A 102 0.63 0.84 -10.92
CA LEU A 102 -0.09 0.51 -9.68
C LEU A 102 0.91 0.19 -8.57
N LEU A 103 0.94 1.00 -7.51
CA LEU A 103 1.71 0.71 -6.30
C LEU A 103 0.76 0.24 -5.20
N VAL A 104 1.16 -0.80 -4.48
CA VAL A 104 0.33 -1.42 -3.44
C VAL A 104 1.07 -1.44 -2.12
N VAL A 105 0.42 -0.94 -1.08
CA VAL A 105 0.86 -1.12 0.31
C VAL A 105 0.67 -2.58 0.68
N GLY A 106 1.77 -3.24 0.95
CA GLY A 106 1.80 -4.65 1.32
C GLY A 106 1.69 -4.89 2.82
N GLY A 107 2.19 -6.05 3.25
CA GLY A 107 2.22 -6.45 4.66
C GLY A 107 3.50 -7.19 5.00
N ALA A 108 3.96 -7.01 6.25
CA ALA A 108 5.14 -7.70 6.80
C ALA A 108 4.97 -9.22 6.86
N GLY A 109 3.75 -9.69 7.07
CA GLY A 109 3.47 -11.11 7.26
C GLY A 109 3.87 -12.00 6.09
N THR A 110 4.02 -11.42 4.90
CA THR A 110 4.46 -12.14 3.70
C THR A 110 5.97 -12.13 3.49
N LEU A 111 6.73 -11.43 4.35
CA LEU A 111 8.19 -11.41 4.31
C LEU A 111 8.76 -12.67 4.95
N GLU A 112 9.87 -13.16 4.43
CA GLU A 112 10.55 -14.34 4.92
C GLU A 112 11.39 -14.04 6.16
N VAL A 113 11.25 -14.87 7.17
CA VAL A 113 12.07 -14.86 8.40
C VAL A 113 13.16 -15.94 8.38
N ALA A 114 13.00 -16.92 7.50
CA ALA A 114 13.97 -17.95 7.12
C ALA A 114 13.66 -18.37 5.67
N PRO A 115 14.58 -19.04 4.96
CA PRO A 115 14.33 -19.48 3.59
C PRO A 115 13.02 -20.24 3.44
N GLY A 116 12.07 -19.69 2.66
CA GLY A 116 10.75 -20.28 2.42
C GLY A 116 9.76 -20.20 3.59
N VAL A 117 10.10 -19.57 4.71
CA VAL A 117 9.22 -19.42 5.88
C VAL A 117 8.80 -17.96 6.02
N GLN A 118 7.54 -17.66 5.79
CA GLN A 118 6.99 -16.32 5.96
C GLN A 118 6.70 -16.01 7.44
N LEU A 119 6.75 -14.74 7.82
CA LEU A 119 6.42 -14.29 9.18
C LEU A 119 5.02 -14.76 9.61
N LEU A 120 4.05 -14.74 8.70
CA LEU A 120 2.68 -15.23 8.89
C LEU A 120 2.63 -16.71 9.32
N ASP A 121 3.56 -17.53 8.83
CA ASP A 121 3.55 -18.98 9.04
C ASP A 121 4.31 -19.39 10.33
N THR A 122 4.76 -18.41 11.12
CA THR A 122 5.41 -18.68 12.42
C THR A 122 4.39 -18.98 13.51
N ALA A 123 4.78 -19.82 14.48
CA ALA A 123 3.88 -20.31 15.55
C ALA A 123 3.28 -19.19 16.43
N ASN A 124 3.97 -18.06 16.55
CA ASN A 124 3.54 -16.93 17.40
C ASN A 124 2.86 -15.79 16.63
N PHE A 125 2.42 -16.03 15.39
CA PHE A 125 1.76 -15.00 14.61
C PHE A 125 0.38 -14.65 15.22
N PRO A 126 0.05 -13.36 15.43
CA PRO A 126 -1.20 -12.95 16.08
C PRO A 126 -2.46 -13.37 15.29
N GLU A 127 -3.32 -14.17 15.90
CA GLU A 127 -4.54 -14.69 15.26
C GLU A 127 -5.53 -13.59 14.89
N ASN A 128 -5.61 -12.51 15.69
CA ASN A 128 -6.55 -11.40 15.47
C ASN A 128 -6.32 -10.60 14.18
N ILE A 129 -5.13 -10.68 13.58
CA ILE A 129 -4.81 -10.00 12.31
C ILE A 129 -4.57 -10.99 11.17
N LYS A 130 -4.58 -12.29 11.45
CA LYS A 130 -4.19 -13.33 10.50
C LYS A 130 -5.05 -13.32 9.22
N GLY A 131 -6.35 -13.11 9.34
CA GLY A 131 -7.25 -13.05 8.19
C GLY A 131 -6.86 -11.96 7.18
N GLY A 132 -6.59 -10.75 7.66
CA GLY A 132 -6.14 -9.64 6.79
C GLY A 132 -4.75 -9.86 6.21
N VAL A 133 -3.84 -10.52 6.95
CA VAL A 133 -2.50 -10.83 6.44
C VAL A 133 -2.54 -11.96 5.41
N LEU A 134 -3.40 -12.96 5.58
CA LEU A 134 -3.68 -13.98 4.56
C LEU A 134 -4.22 -13.35 3.28
N ALA A 135 -5.15 -12.41 3.39
CA ALA A 135 -5.67 -11.67 2.24
C ALA A 135 -4.59 -10.82 1.55
N THR A 136 -3.65 -10.26 2.34
CA THR A 136 -2.51 -9.52 1.80
C THR A 136 -1.54 -10.45 1.04
N ARG A 137 -1.33 -11.69 1.51
CA ARG A 137 -0.58 -12.73 0.78
C ARG A 137 -1.26 -13.05 -0.55
N GLU A 138 -2.57 -13.24 -0.53
CA GLU A 138 -3.34 -13.53 -1.74
C GLU A 138 -3.31 -12.34 -2.72
N THR A 139 -3.37 -11.11 -2.22
CA THR A 139 -3.19 -9.91 -3.05
C THR A 139 -1.84 -9.92 -3.79
N LEU A 140 -0.75 -10.28 -3.11
CA LEU A 140 0.56 -10.41 -3.75
C LEU A 140 0.57 -11.53 -4.80
N ASN A 141 -0.09 -12.65 -4.54
CA ASN A 141 -0.21 -13.74 -5.52
C ASN A 141 -0.97 -13.29 -6.77
N MET A 142 -2.09 -12.59 -6.62
CA MET A 142 -2.84 -12.00 -7.75
C MET A 142 -1.98 -11.03 -8.57
N LEU A 143 -1.15 -10.21 -7.91
CA LEU A 143 -0.25 -9.30 -8.61
C LEU A 143 0.86 -10.05 -9.36
N ARG A 144 1.41 -11.13 -8.82
CA ARG A 144 2.42 -11.95 -9.50
C ARG A 144 1.90 -12.58 -10.81
N GLU A 145 0.59 -12.87 -10.87
CA GLU A 145 -0.08 -13.35 -12.07
C GLU A 145 -0.42 -12.21 -13.06
N GLU A 146 -0.40 -10.96 -12.61
CA GLU A 146 -0.74 -9.79 -13.43
C GLU A 146 0.42 -9.39 -14.36
N LYS A 147 0.16 -9.38 -15.68
CA LYS A 147 1.19 -9.13 -16.70
C LYS A 147 1.05 -7.79 -17.43
N GLU A 148 -0.11 -7.12 -17.32
CA GLU A 148 -0.39 -5.89 -18.07
C GLU A 148 -0.05 -4.63 -17.28
N LEU A 149 -0.11 -4.70 -15.94
CA LEU A 149 0.23 -3.58 -15.07
C LEU A 149 1.72 -3.55 -14.73
N GLU A 150 2.22 -2.36 -14.57
CA GLU A 150 3.51 -2.06 -13.95
C GLU A 150 3.30 -1.93 -12.44
N TRP A 151 2.99 -3.06 -11.80
CA TRP A 151 2.72 -3.07 -10.37
C TRP A 151 4.01 -3.08 -9.54
N THR A 152 3.94 -2.51 -8.35
CA THR A 152 4.94 -2.64 -7.29
C THR A 152 4.24 -2.92 -5.97
N PHE A 153 4.77 -3.84 -5.18
CA PHE A 153 4.22 -4.19 -3.87
C PHE A 153 5.26 -3.88 -2.78
N LEU A 154 5.03 -2.81 -2.01
CA LEU A 154 5.93 -2.41 -0.92
C LEU A 154 5.45 -3.01 0.41
N SER A 155 6.18 -4.00 0.90
CA SER A 155 5.95 -4.60 2.21
C SER A 155 6.57 -3.73 3.31
N PRO A 156 5.81 -3.31 4.34
CA PRO A 156 6.39 -2.67 5.51
C PRO A 156 7.19 -3.70 6.35
N PRO A 157 8.06 -3.25 7.27
CA PRO A 157 8.64 -4.10 8.29
C PRO A 157 7.59 -4.54 9.32
N ALA A 158 7.98 -5.35 10.32
CA ALA A 158 7.07 -5.89 11.34
C ALA A 158 6.36 -4.78 12.15
N SER A 159 7.05 -3.68 12.43
CA SER A 159 6.48 -2.49 13.08
C SER A 159 6.55 -1.28 12.15
N ILE A 160 5.40 -0.65 11.94
CA ILE A 160 5.28 0.59 11.19
C ILE A 160 4.36 1.55 11.94
N ASP A 161 4.95 2.64 12.46
CA ASP A 161 4.28 3.60 13.34
C ASP A 161 4.64 5.04 12.97
N PRO A 162 3.84 6.05 13.33
CA PRO A 162 4.20 7.45 13.16
C PRO A 162 5.56 7.76 13.82
N GLY A 163 6.41 8.52 13.13
CA GLY A 163 7.74 8.85 13.62
C GLY A 163 8.38 9.95 12.79
N GLU A 164 9.68 10.08 12.85
CA GLU A 164 10.43 11.07 12.10
C GLU A 164 10.46 10.76 10.60
N ARG A 165 10.53 11.82 9.81
CA ARG A 165 10.77 11.76 8.36
C ARG A 165 12.28 11.98 8.14
N THR A 166 13.04 10.89 8.16
CA THR A 166 14.51 10.94 8.08
C THR A 166 15.04 10.82 6.65
N GLY A 167 14.34 10.08 5.80
CA GLY A 167 14.78 9.71 4.46
C GLY A 167 15.91 8.66 4.47
N HIS A 168 16.22 8.07 5.60
CA HIS A 168 17.28 7.07 5.76
C HIS A 168 16.70 5.72 6.14
N TYR A 169 16.74 4.77 5.22
CA TYR A 169 16.28 3.39 5.42
C TYR A 169 17.05 2.45 4.50
N ARG A 170 17.02 1.18 4.85
CA ARG A 170 17.54 0.11 3.99
C ARG A 170 16.43 -0.44 3.11
N VAL A 171 16.81 -0.89 1.91
CA VAL A 171 15.93 -1.55 0.95
C VAL A 171 16.28 -3.03 0.90
N GLY A 172 15.26 -3.89 0.88
CA GLY A 172 15.38 -5.34 0.72
C GLY A 172 14.32 -5.89 -0.22
N LYS A 173 14.37 -7.19 -0.48
CA LYS A 173 13.40 -7.88 -1.35
C LYS A 173 12.38 -8.67 -0.53
N ASP A 174 12.63 -9.96 -0.36
CA ASP A 174 11.66 -10.90 0.23
C ASP A 174 11.87 -11.13 1.72
N GLN A 175 13.04 -10.81 2.26
CA GLN A 175 13.40 -11.05 3.64
C GLN A 175 12.94 -9.93 4.56
N LEU A 176 12.46 -10.30 5.75
CA LEU A 176 12.17 -9.36 6.81
C LEU A 176 13.48 -8.70 7.29
N LEU A 177 13.64 -7.42 7.01
CA LEU A 177 14.80 -6.66 7.44
C LEU A 177 14.76 -6.45 8.96
N LYS A 178 15.88 -6.68 9.62
CA LYS A 178 16.08 -6.41 11.05
C LYS A 178 17.33 -5.57 11.26
N ASN A 179 17.31 -4.71 12.26
CA ASN A 179 18.50 -3.99 12.73
C ASN A 179 19.40 -4.92 13.59
N LYS A 180 20.49 -4.37 14.12
CA LYS A 180 21.44 -5.13 14.96
C LYS A 180 20.83 -5.62 16.27
N GLU A 181 19.81 -4.93 16.75
CA GLU A 181 19.04 -5.27 17.95
C GLU A 181 17.93 -6.29 17.68
N GLY A 182 17.78 -6.76 16.43
CA GLY A 182 16.76 -7.71 16.01
C GLY A 182 15.39 -7.11 15.72
N GLU A 183 15.25 -5.77 15.77
CA GLU A 183 14.00 -5.07 15.51
C GLU A 183 13.78 -4.86 13.99
N SER A 184 12.54 -4.99 13.57
CA SER A 184 12.10 -4.72 12.19
C SER A 184 11.08 -3.58 12.22
N LYS A 185 11.53 -2.35 11.95
CA LYS A 185 10.71 -1.15 12.11
C LYS A 185 11.02 -0.06 11.10
N ILE A 186 10.02 0.80 10.84
CA ILE A 186 10.14 2.05 10.06
C ILE A 186 9.06 3.03 10.51
N SER A 187 9.30 4.34 10.34
CA SER A 187 8.23 5.32 10.46
C SER A 187 7.28 5.28 9.26
N THR A 188 6.00 5.62 9.47
CA THR A 188 5.06 5.78 8.36
C THR A 188 5.49 6.88 7.40
N GLN A 189 6.26 7.86 7.87
CA GLN A 189 6.81 8.96 7.07
C GLN A 189 7.91 8.48 6.12
N ASP A 190 8.87 7.69 6.61
CA ASP A 190 9.92 7.14 5.74
C ASP A 190 9.40 6.06 4.80
N TYR A 191 8.41 5.29 5.23
CA TYR A 191 7.69 4.38 4.33
C TYR A 191 6.99 5.13 3.19
N ALA A 192 6.40 6.29 3.48
CA ALA A 192 5.79 7.16 2.47
C ALA A 192 6.84 7.72 1.50
N ILE A 193 8.02 8.11 2.00
CA ILE A 193 9.16 8.50 1.14
C ILE A 193 9.49 7.36 0.16
N ALA A 194 9.68 6.13 0.67
CA ALA A 194 10.01 4.97 -0.18
C ALA A 194 8.94 4.70 -1.26
N MET A 195 7.66 4.86 -0.90
CA MET A 195 6.55 4.69 -1.84
C MET A 195 6.58 5.75 -2.95
N LEU A 196 6.84 7.01 -2.60
CA LEU A 196 6.89 8.10 -3.59
C LEU A 196 8.19 8.07 -4.42
N GLU A 197 9.33 7.66 -3.86
CA GLU A 197 10.56 7.44 -4.62
C GLU A 197 10.39 6.34 -5.67
N GLU A 198 9.72 5.25 -5.32
CA GLU A 198 9.40 4.16 -6.26
C GLU A 198 8.36 4.58 -7.32
N LEU A 199 7.44 5.50 -6.98
CA LEU A 199 6.52 6.08 -7.96
C LEU A 199 7.27 6.94 -8.99
N GLU A 200 8.16 7.82 -8.52
CA GLU A 200 8.89 8.80 -9.34
C GLU A 200 10.04 8.19 -10.13
N ASN A 201 10.71 7.20 -9.53
CA ASN A 201 11.86 6.50 -10.10
C ASN A 201 11.70 4.98 -9.95
N PRO A 202 10.89 4.35 -10.79
CA PRO A 202 10.55 2.92 -10.69
C PRO A 202 11.80 2.02 -10.79
N LYS A 203 12.01 1.20 -9.76
CA LYS A 203 13.09 0.21 -9.70
C LYS A 203 12.58 -1.21 -9.49
N HIS A 204 11.31 -1.36 -9.09
CA HIS A 204 10.71 -2.63 -8.70
C HIS A 204 9.40 -2.89 -9.49
N ILE A 205 9.47 -2.76 -10.82
CA ILE A 205 8.33 -3.04 -11.71
C ILE A 205 8.04 -4.55 -11.73
N ARG A 206 6.80 -4.92 -11.38
CA ARG A 206 6.33 -6.31 -11.20
C ARG A 206 7.14 -7.06 -10.15
N GLU A 207 7.53 -6.33 -9.11
CA GLU A 207 8.28 -6.87 -7.99
C GLU A 207 7.68 -6.46 -6.64
N ARG A 208 7.96 -7.26 -5.63
CA ARG A 208 7.84 -6.89 -4.23
C ARG A 208 9.20 -6.38 -3.74
N PHE A 209 9.20 -5.34 -2.92
CA PHE A 209 10.33 -4.94 -2.11
C PHE A 209 9.90 -4.56 -0.70
N THR A 210 10.85 -4.36 0.19
CA THR A 210 10.62 -3.94 1.58
C THR A 210 11.63 -2.89 2.00
N VAL A 211 11.28 -2.14 3.05
CA VAL A 211 12.14 -1.12 3.65
C VAL A 211 12.10 -1.20 5.17
N ALA A 212 13.22 -0.93 5.83
CA ALA A 212 13.33 -0.83 7.30
C ALA A 212 14.58 -0.05 7.71
N TYR A 213 14.64 0.36 8.96
CA TYR A 213 15.86 0.92 9.60
C TYR A 213 16.92 -0.13 9.84
#